data_655dffdca557d412b8262556ce9e6871
#
_entry.id   655dffdca557d412b8262556ce9e6871
#
_cell.length_a   1.000
_cell.length_b   1.000
_cell.length_c   1.000
_cell.angle_alpha   90.00
_cell.angle_beta   90.00
_cell.angle_gamma   90.00
#
_symmetry.space_group_name_H-M   'P 1'
#
loop_
_entity.id
_entity.type
_entity.pdbx_description
1 polymer ?
#
loop_
_entity_poly.entity_id
_entity_poly.type
_entity_poly.pdbx_seq_one_letter_code
_entity_poly.pdbx_strand_id
1 'polypeptide(L)'
;IGKPPEFEKLKDLPAKTTYLNLATFYHFLKTRSQTPNTPATPLFFALEQSLIDILEEGTLKRFESLRNKARVLRQGMLRLGLSFLIDQKNMCSVLTTVHLPSHIDMAAFRQKLRAQTIIIYEGKGCFKNRVFQVGNIGELSLGDIQFFLKTLGNVLGDFKEARPPSVFAPRLDPILNPINLGVDTSADSV
;
A
#
# COMPACT_ATOMS: atom_id res chain seq x y z
N ILE A 1 8.34 4.80 18.68
CA ILE A 1 8.59 5.42 20.01
C ILE A 1 8.77 4.27 21.00
N GLY A 2 10.00 4.10 21.53
CA GLY A 2 10.33 3.05 22.49
C GLY A 2 10.32 3.57 23.93
N LYS A 3 10.12 2.65 24.91
CA LYS A 3 10.23 2.99 26.32
C LYS A 3 11.70 3.02 26.74
N PRO A 4 12.15 3.94 27.64
CA PRO A 4 13.53 4.03 28.06
C PRO A 4 14.19 2.70 28.51
N PRO A 5 13.52 1.82 29.30
CA PRO A 5 14.12 0.55 29.71
C PRO A 5 14.48 -0.38 28.57
N GLU A 6 13.75 -0.31 27.45
CA GLU A 6 14.02 -1.14 26.27
C GLU A 6 15.28 -0.68 25.53
N PHE A 7 15.56 0.61 25.53
CA PHE A 7 16.78 1.16 24.94
C PHE A 7 18.04 0.81 25.75
N GLU A 8 17.91 0.65 27.07
CA GLU A 8 19.05 0.23 27.90
C GLU A 8 19.52 -1.20 27.56
N LYS A 9 18.61 -2.09 27.17
CA LYS A 9 18.93 -3.46 26.72
C LYS A 9 19.73 -3.49 25.42
N LEU A 10 19.67 -2.41 24.60
CA LEU A 10 20.42 -2.34 23.34
C LEU A 10 21.93 -2.28 23.54
N LYS A 11 22.43 -1.90 24.72
CA LYS A 11 23.87 -1.82 25.03
C LYS A 11 24.58 -3.16 24.91
N ASP A 12 23.87 -4.25 25.22
CA ASP A 12 24.41 -5.61 25.27
C ASP A 12 24.29 -6.32 23.90
N LEU A 13 23.64 -5.70 22.93
CA LEU A 13 23.48 -6.27 21.60
C LEU A 13 24.66 -5.90 20.69
N PRO A 14 25.23 -6.86 19.94
CA PRO A 14 26.29 -6.56 18.98
C PRO A 14 25.80 -5.63 17.88
N ALA A 15 26.59 -4.62 17.58
CA ALA A 15 26.32 -3.70 16.48
C ALA A 15 26.39 -4.42 15.13
N LYS A 16 25.26 -4.53 14.43
CA LYS A 16 25.19 -5.14 13.08
C LYS A 16 25.40 -4.15 11.94
N THR A 17 25.22 -2.86 12.23
CA THR A 17 25.32 -1.78 11.24
C THR A 17 25.99 -0.56 11.85
N THR A 18 26.73 0.20 11.03
CA THR A 18 27.30 1.49 11.44
C THR A 18 26.24 2.60 11.41
N TYR A 19 25.36 2.57 10.43
CA TYR A 19 24.26 3.51 10.24
C TYR A 19 22.93 2.89 10.69
N LEU A 20 22.00 3.71 11.16
CA LEU A 20 20.71 3.28 11.75
C LEU A 20 20.84 2.34 12.95
N ASN A 21 21.90 2.48 13.72
CA ASN A 21 22.11 1.72 14.95
C ASN A 21 21.48 2.45 16.14
N LEU A 22 20.38 1.94 16.65
CA LEU A 22 19.64 2.55 17.76
C LEU A 22 20.45 2.62 19.06
N ALA A 23 21.34 1.65 19.34
CA ALA A 23 22.21 1.68 20.52
C ALA A 23 23.17 2.87 20.44
N THR A 24 23.76 3.10 19.26
CA THR A 24 24.64 4.25 19.03
C THR A 24 23.88 5.57 19.18
N PHE A 25 22.69 5.68 18.61
CA PHE A 25 21.84 6.86 18.77
C PHE A 25 21.51 7.15 20.23
N TYR A 26 21.10 6.12 20.97
CA TYR A 26 20.75 6.23 22.37
C TYR A 26 21.97 6.65 23.23
N HIS A 27 23.13 6.05 22.98
CA HIS A 27 24.38 6.38 23.66
C HIS A 27 24.76 7.86 23.44
N PHE A 28 24.78 8.33 22.18
CA PHE A 28 25.10 9.73 21.86
C PHE A 28 24.11 10.71 22.50
N LEU A 29 22.82 10.37 22.46
CA LEU A 29 21.79 11.21 23.09
C LEU A 29 22.02 11.34 24.60
N LYS A 30 22.32 10.21 25.29
CA LYS A 30 22.51 10.16 26.73
C LYS A 30 23.80 10.83 27.20
N THR A 31 24.91 10.63 26.48
CA THR A 31 26.25 11.07 26.94
C THR A 31 26.66 12.42 26.39
N ARG A 32 26.13 12.83 25.24
CA ARG A 32 26.56 14.05 24.51
C ARG A 32 25.42 15.00 24.18
N SER A 33 24.18 14.62 24.41
CA SER A 33 22.98 15.38 23.95
C SER A 33 23.04 15.69 22.45
N GLN A 34 23.57 14.76 21.66
CA GLN A 34 23.77 14.90 20.21
C GLN A 34 23.31 13.66 19.48
N THR A 35 23.15 13.77 18.17
CA THR A 35 22.96 12.63 17.26
C THR A 35 24.31 12.16 16.71
N PRO A 36 24.52 10.87 16.44
CA PRO A 36 25.79 10.36 15.89
C PRO A 36 26.05 10.83 14.45
N ASN A 37 25.01 11.23 13.73
CA ASN A 37 25.08 11.75 12.36
C ASN A 37 24.19 12.99 12.26
N THR A 38 24.42 13.81 11.22
CA THR A 38 23.55 14.95 10.93
C THR A 38 22.11 14.48 10.72
N PRO A 39 21.15 14.97 11.51
CA PRO A 39 19.75 14.58 11.33
C PRO A 39 19.17 15.19 10.05
N ALA A 40 18.23 14.51 9.44
CA ALA A 40 17.46 15.01 8.30
C ALA A 40 16.44 16.07 8.78
N THR A 41 16.92 17.21 9.26
CA THR A 41 16.13 18.28 9.89
C THR A 41 14.89 18.69 9.08
N PRO A 42 14.96 18.86 7.74
CA PRO A 42 13.76 19.20 6.96
C PRO A 42 12.64 18.17 7.07
N LEU A 43 12.97 16.86 7.23
CA LEU A 43 11.97 15.81 7.40
C LEU A 43 11.30 15.90 8.79
N PHE A 44 12.02 16.34 9.83
CA PHE A 44 11.40 16.56 11.14
C PHE A 44 10.42 17.73 11.11
N PHE A 45 10.74 18.83 10.44
CA PHE A 45 9.79 19.93 10.27
C PHE A 45 8.56 19.53 9.46
N ALA A 46 8.76 18.76 8.38
CA ALA A 46 7.64 18.23 7.59
C ALA A 46 6.75 17.29 8.41
N LEU A 47 7.35 16.45 9.27
CA LEU A 47 6.62 15.57 10.18
C LEU A 47 5.84 16.38 11.21
N GLU A 48 6.47 17.39 11.83
CA GLU A 48 5.84 18.28 12.81
C GLU A 48 4.60 18.94 12.20
N GLN A 49 4.73 19.56 11.02
CA GLN A 49 3.61 20.19 10.33
C GLN A 49 2.49 19.18 10.03
N SER A 50 2.84 17.98 9.55
CA SER A 50 1.85 16.94 9.26
C SER A 50 1.10 16.47 10.52
N LEU A 51 1.78 16.45 11.68
CA LEU A 51 1.15 16.11 12.96
C LEU A 51 0.22 17.22 13.43
N ILE A 52 0.61 18.48 13.27
CA ILE A 52 -0.23 19.65 13.57
C ILE A 52 -1.52 19.58 12.72
N ASP A 53 -1.40 19.41 11.41
CA ASP A 53 -2.53 19.31 10.49
C ASP A 53 -3.50 18.16 10.88
N ILE A 54 -2.96 17.00 11.28
CA ILE A 54 -3.78 15.87 11.75
C ILE A 54 -4.50 16.19 13.06
N LEU A 55 -3.84 16.87 13.98
CA LEU A 55 -4.45 17.28 15.27
C LEU A 55 -5.54 18.33 15.07
N GLU A 56 -5.34 19.28 14.18
CA GLU A 56 -6.33 20.31 13.84
C GLU A 56 -7.55 19.72 13.12
N GLU A 57 -7.32 18.83 12.14
CA GLU A 57 -8.42 18.10 11.45
C GLU A 57 -9.19 17.19 12.42
N GLY A 58 -8.48 16.57 13.35
CA GLY A 58 -8.97 15.53 14.25
C GLY A 58 -8.82 14.12 13.65
N THR A 59 -8.17 13.23 14.42
CA THR A 59 -7.82 11.87 13.98
C THR A 59 -9.02 11.03 13.56
N LEU A 60 -10.14 11.13 14.28
CA LEU A 60 -11.39 10.40 13.93
C LEU A 60 -11.99 10.90 12.62
N LYS A 61 -12.05 12.22 12.43
CA LYS A 61 -12.58 12.83 11.21
C LYS A 61 -11.72 12.43 9.99
N ARG A 62 -10.40 12.43 10.13
CA ARG A 62 -9.46 11.96 9.08
C ARG A 62 -9.69 10.49 8.75
N PHE A 63 -9.85 9.65 9.76
CA PHE A 63 -10.13 8.22 9.57
C PHE A 63 -11.46 7.97 8.84
N GLU A 64 -12.51 8.67 9.21
CA GLU A 64 -13.83 8.59 8.56
C GLU A 64 -13.77 9.08 7.10
N SER A 65 -13.06 10.16 6.84
CA SER A 65 -12.80 10.66 5.48
C SER A 65 -12.11 9.60 4.62
N LEU A 66 -11.04 8.98 5.11
CA LEU A 66 -10.32 7.92 4.40
C LEU A 66 -11.21 6.69 4.14
N ARG A 67 -12.02 6.28 5.12
CA ARG A 67 -13.00 5.18 4.95
C ARG A 67 -14.04 5.51 3.89
N ASN A 68 -14.59 6.72 3.89
CA ASN A 68 -15.57 7.15 2.91
C ASN A 68 -14.95 7.17 1.49
N LYS A 69 -13.77 7.72 1.32
CA LYS A 69 -13.02 7.72 0.05
C LYS A 69 -12.79 6.29 -0.46
N ALA A 70 -12.33 5.39 0.41
CA ALA A 70 -12.13 3.98 0.06
C ALA A 70 -13.44 3.29 -0.36
N ARG A 71 -14.54 3.57 0.34
CA ARG A 71 -15.86 3.02 0.02
C ARG A 71 -16.34 3.47 -1.36
N VAL A 72 -16.28 4.78 -1.66
CA VAL A 72 -16.66 5.33 -2.95
C VAL A 72 -15.81 4.74 -4.08
N LEU A 73 -14.50 4.69 -3.89
CA LEU A 73 -13.55 4.10 -4.84
C LEU A 73 -13.90 2.64 -5.16
N ARG A 74 -14.07 1.81 -4.14
CA ARG A 74 -14.36 0.38 -4.29
C ARG A 74 -15.72 0.12 -4.91
N GLN A 75 -16.74 0.86 -4.50
CA GLN A 75 -18.06 0.76 -5.12
C GLN A 75 -18.02 1.13 -6.61
N GLY A 76 -17.25 2.15 -6.98
CA GLY A 76 -17.03 2.51 -8.38
C GLY A 76 -16.34 1.40 -9.16
N MET A 77 -15.29 0.82 -8.61
CA MET A 77 -14.55 -0.30 -9.23
C MET A 77 -15.42 -1.55 -9.41
N LEU A 78 -16.26 -1.89 -8.43
CA LEU A 78 -17.23 -3.00 -8.57
C LEU A 78 -18.22 -2.75 -9.70
N ARG A 79 -18.72 -1.51 -9.86
CA ARG A 79 -19.60 -1.15 -10.99
C ARG A 79 -18.91 -1.29 -12.34
N LEU A 80 -17.59 -1.13 -12.40
CA LEU A 80 -16.78 -1.38 -13.59
C LEU A 80 -16.51 -2.88 -13.84
N GLY A 81 -17.04 -3.78 -13.00
CA GLY A 81 -16.85 -5.23 -13.11
C GLY A 81 -15.51 -5.74 -12.58
N LEU A 82 -14.81 -4.93 -11.79
CA LEU A 82 -13.54 -5.33 -11.17
C LEU A 82 -13.77 -6.09 -9.87
N SER A 83 -12.85 -6.97 -9.53
CA SER A 83 -12.84 -7.72 -8.27
C SER A 83 -11.57 -7.43 -7.48
N PHE A 84 -11.60 -7.71 -6.17
CA PHE A 84 -10.50 -7.42 -5.27
C PHE A 84 -9.77 -8.68 -4.83
N LEU A 85 -8.48 -8.54 -4.53
CA LEU A 85 -7.63 -9.63 -4.09
C LEU A 85 -8.06 -10.22 -2.73
N ILE A 86 -8.62 -9.38 -1.86
CA ILE A 86 -9.08 -9.79 -0.52
C ILE A 86 -10.49 -9.24 -0.26
N ASP A 87 -11.18 -9.84 0.70
CA ASP A 87 -12.50 -9.36 1.15
C ASP A 87 -12.42 -7.91 1.64
N GLN A 88 -13.40 -7.09 1.29
CA GLN A 88 -13.45 -5.67 1.69
C GLN A 88 -13.39 -5.45 3.20
N LYS A 89 -13.93 -6.37 4.01
CA LYS A 89 -13.87 -6.34 5.48
C LYS A 89 -12.44 -6.40 6.04
N ASN A 90 -11.52 -6.98 5.27
CA ASN A 90 -10.11 -7.16 5.66
C ASN A 90 -9.18 -6.10 5.02
N MET A 91 -9.72 -5.19 4.21
CA MET A 91 -8.93 -4.15 3.55
C MET A 91 -8.69 -2.95 4.47
N CYS A 92 -7.48 -2.40 4.45
CA CYS A 92 -7.21 -1.10 5.05
C CYS A 92 -7.91 0.03 4.27
N SER A 93 -8.10 1.19 4.91
CA SER A 93 -8.82 2.33 4.31
C SER A 93 -8.00 3.16 3.33
N VAL A 94 -6.74 2.80 3.04
CA VAL A 94 -5.84 3.63 2.23
C VAL A 94 -5.30 2.95 0.98
N LEU A 95 -5.47 1.62 0.85
CA LEU A 95 -4.97 0.84 -0.28
C LEU A 95 -6.01 -0.17 -0.74
N THR A 96 -6.21 -0.27 -2.04
CA THR A 96 -7.07 -1.28 -2.66
C THR A 96 -6.28 -2.06 -3.69
N THR A 97 -6.23 -3.38 -3.55
CA THR A 97 -5.59 -4.29 -4.52
C THR A 97 -6.67 -4.96 -5.37
N VAL A 98 -6.56 -4.80 -6.66
CA VAL A 98 -7.61 -5.10 -7.66
C VAL A 98 -7.07 -6.13 -8.64
N HIS A 99 -7.87 -7.15 -8.98
CA HIS A 99 -7.52 -8.07 -10.04
C HIS A 99 -7.57 -7.37 -11.40
N LEU A 100 -6.49 -7.48 -12.18
CA LEU A 100 -6.49 -7.08 -13.58
C LEU A 100 -7.19 -8.17 -14.40
N PRO A 101 -8.17 -7.83 -15.26
CA PRO A 101 -8.76 -8.81 -16.17
C PRO A 101 -7.69 -9.50 -17.02
N SER A 102 -7.77 -10.82 -17.15
CA SER A 102 -6.72 -11.66 -17.76
C SER A 102 -6.40 -11.33 -19.22
N HIS A 103 -7.33 -10.69 -19.93
CA HIS A 103 -7.16 -10.27 -21.32
C HIS A 103 -6.44 -8.94 -21.48
N ILE A 104 -6.12 -8.25 -20.37
CA ILE A 104 -5.48 -6.93 -20.37
C ILE A 104 -3.99 -7.09 -20.04
N ASP A 105 -3.14 -6.56 -20.91
CA ASP A 105 -1.70 -6.46 -20.63
C ASP A 105 -1.44 -5.34 -19.60
N MET A 106 -0.70 -5.66 -18.55
CA MET A 106 -0.40 -4.72 -17.46
C MET A 106 0.39 -3.50 -17.92
N ALA A 107 1.35 -3.70 -18.82
CA ALA A 107 2.21 -2.59 -19.29
C ALA A 107 1.40 -1.61 -20.13
N ALA A 108 0.60 -2.11 -21.06
CA ALA A 108 -0.30 -1.30 -21.88
C ALA A 108 -1.37 -0.58 -21.03
N PHE A 109 -1.92 -1.26 -20.04
CA PHE A 109 -2.90 -0.70 -19.10
C PHE A 109 -2.30 0.48 -18.31
N ARG A 110 -1.12 0.29 -17.73
CA ARG A 110 -0.41 1.35 -17.00
C ARG A 110 -0.03 2.51 -17.92
N GLN A 111 0.39 2.23 -19.15
CA GLN A 111 0.74 3.27 -20.14
C GLN A 111 -0.47 4.14 -20.49
N LYS A 112 -1.63 3.52 -20.74
CA LYS A 112 -2.86 4.26 -21.02
C LYS A 112 -3.31 5.13 -19.84
N LEU A 113 -3.26 4.63 -18.61
CA LEU A 113 -3.56 5.42 -17.41
C LEU A 113 -2.55 6.55 -17.21
N ARG A 114 -1.25 6.29 -17.45
CA ARG A 114 -0.20 7.30 -17.34
C ARG A 114 -0.37 8.43 -18.35
N ALA A 115 -0.84 8.14 -19.56
CA ALA A 115 -1.19 9.15 -20.56
C ALA A 115 -2.33 10.08 -20.10
N GLN A 116 -3.14 9.63 -19.13
CA GLN A 116 -4.18 10.40 -18.45
C GLN A 116 -3.74 10.95 -17.09
N THR A 117 -2.41 11.06 -16.86
CA THR A 117 -1.80 11.55 -15.60
C THR A 117 -2.09 10.68 -14.36
N ILE A 118 -2.55 9.44 -14.54
CA ILE A 118 -2.85 8.50 -13.45
C ILE A 118 -1.72 7.48 -13.33
N ILE A 119 -1.14 7.39 -12.13
CA ILE A 119 -0.10 6.41 -11.81
C ILE A 119 -0.69 5.36 -10.88
N ILE A 120 -0.60 4.10 -11.28
CA ILE A 120 -0.93 2.94 -10.46
C ILE A 120 0.29 2.02 -10.33
N TYR A 121 0.28 1.16 -9.34
CA TYR A 121 1.34 0.17 -9.13
C TYR A 121 0.84 -1.22 -9.41
N GLU A 122 1.68 -2.05 -10.04
CA GLU A 122 1.40 -3.47 -10.21
C GLU A 122 1.73 -4.27 -8.95
N GLY A 123 1.15 -5.45 -8.80
CA GLY A 123 1.53 -6.39 -7.75
C GLY A 123 2.97 -6.88 -7.91
N LYS A 124 3.56 -7.37 -6.81
CA LYS A 124 4.93 -7.91 -6.77
C LYS A 124 4.92 -9.42 -6.57
N GLY A 125 6.04 -10.07 -6.88
CA GLY A 125 6.20 -11.52 -6.72
C GLY A 125 5.16 -12.28 -7.53
N CYS A 126 4.43 -13.20 -6.90
CA CYS A 126 3.39 -14.01 -7.54
C CYS A 126 2.18 -13.21 -8.05
N PHE A 127 2.03 -11.97 -7.64
CA PHE A 127 0.96 -11.05 -8.08
C PHE A 127 1.35 -10.15 -9.26
N LYS A 128 2.59 -10.24 -9.73
CA LYS A 128 3.04 -9.45 -10.88
C LYS A 128 2.17 -9.76 -12.11
N ASN A 129 1.79 -8.73 -12.86
CA ASN A 129 0.89 -8.77 -14.02
C ASN A 129 -0.54 -9.28 -13.73
N ARG A 130 -0.90 -9.58 -12.49
CA ARG A 130 -2.21 -10.14 -12.12
C ARG A 130 -3.08 -9.16 -11.36
N VAL A 131 -2.48 -8.27 -10.61
CA VAL A 131 -3.19 -7.27 -9.80
C VAL A 131 -2.53 -5.90 -9.95
N PHE A 132 -3.33 -4.86 -9.75
CA PHE A 132 -2.85 -3.50 -9.58
C PHE A 132 -3.32 -2.92 -8.25
N GLN A 133 -2.61 -1.92 -7.77
CA GLN A 133 -2.85 -1.28 -6.48
C GLN A 133 -3.18 0.19 -6.68
N VAL A 134 -4.21 0.64 -5.95
CA VAL A 134 -4.67 2.03 -5.93
C VAL A 134 -4.66 2.53 -4.49
N GLY A 135 -3.87 3.57 -4.24
CA GLY A 135 -3.84 4.29 -2.98
C GLY A 135 -4.80 5.48 -3.01
N ASN A 136 -5.50 5.71 -1.90
CA ASN A 136 -6.37 6.88 -1.70
C ASN A 136 -5.94 7.72 -0.49
N ILE A 137 -4.64 7.70 -0.18
CA ILE A 137 -4.03 8.51 0.86
C ILE A 137 -3.60 9.87 0.29
N GLY A 138 -3.59 10.89 1.14
CA GLY A 138 -3.23 12.27 0.79
C GLY A 138 -4.44 13.17 0.54
N GLU A 139 -4.18 14.34 -0.02
CA GLU A 139 -5.19 15.39 -0.28
C GLU A 139 -6.03 15.09 -1.54
N LEU A 140 -6.68 13.92 -1.55
CA LEU A 140 -7.60 13.54 -2.62
C LEU A 140 -9.03 13.95 -2.27
N SER A 141 -9.69 14.63 -3.18
CA SER A 141 -11.12 14.93 -3.10
C SER A 141 -11.97 13.75 -3.61
N LEU A 142 -13.28 13.78 -3.34
CA LEU A 142 -14.20 12.84 -4.00
C LEU A 142 -14.27 13.07 -5.52
N GLY A 143 -14.04 14.31 -5.98
CA GLY A 143 -13.93 14.64 -7.40
C GLY A 143 -12.77 13.92 -8.09
N ASP A 144 -11.61 13.86 -7.43
CA ASP A 144 -10.45 13.12 -7.96
C ASP A 144 -10.73 11.62 -8.08
N ILE A 145 -11.44 11.06 -7.10
CA ILE A 145 -11.85 9.64 -7.14
C ILE A 145 -12.84 9.41 -8.30
N GLN A 146 -13.79 10.31 -8.52
CA GLN A 146 -14.73 10.21 -9.64
C GLN A 146 -14.01 10.35 -10.99
N PHE A 147 -13.08 11.28 -11.11
CA PHE A 147 -12.23 11.42 -12.29
C PHE A 147 -11.44 10.13 -12.56
N PHE A 148 -10.80 9.59 -11.53
CA PHE A 148 -10.09 8.32 -11.64
C PHE A 148 -11.01 7.18 -12.12
N LEU A 149 -12.18 7.01 -11.52
CA LEU A 149 -13.13 5.97 -11.88
C LEU A 149 -13.64 6.10 -13.31
N LYS A 150 -13.92 7.33 -13.77
CA LYS A 150 -14.32 7.60 -15.14
C LYS A 150 -13.21 7.23 -16.12
N THR A 151 -11.99 7.67 -15.86
CA THR A 151 -10.81 7.37 -16.69
C THR A 151 -10.50 5.88 -16.71
N LEU A 152 -10.58 5.22 -15.56
CA LEU A 152 -10.41 3.78 -15.45
C LEU A 152 -11.44 3.03 -16.30
N GLY A 153 -12.71 3.45 -16.27
CA GLY A 153 -13.78 2.88 -17.08
C GLY A 153 -13.51 3.02 -18.57
N ASN A 154 -13.07 4.18 -19.03
CA ASN A 154 -12.71 4.42 -20.43
C ASN A 154 -11.55 3.52 -20.87
N VAL A 155 -10.46 3.47 -20.08
CA VAL A 155 -9.30 2.64 -20.38
C VAL A 155 -9.66 1.14 -20.42
N LEU A 156 -10.51 0.67 -19.51
CA LEU A 156 -11.01 -0.72 -19.54
C LEU A 156 -11.89 -0.97 -20.77
N GLY A 157 -12.67 0.01 -21.21
CA GLY A 157 -13.47 -0.04 -22.42
C GLY A 157 -12.62 -0.25 -23.67
N ASP A 158 -11.54 0.49 -23.82
CA ASP A 158 -10.61 0.36 -24.96
C ASP A 158 -10.09 -1.08 -25.14
N PHE A 159 -9.88 -1.81 -24.04
CA PHE A 159 -9.43 -3.21 -24.10
C PHE A 159 -10.57 -4.19 -24.43
N LYS A 160 -11.84 -3.83 -24.18
CA LYS A 160 -12.99 -4.64 -24.58
C LYS A 160 -13.24 -4.54 -26.09
N GLU A 161 -13.11 -3.34 -26.65
CA GLU A 161 -13.30 -3.10 -28.09
C GLU A 161 -12.18 -3.71 -28.95
N ALA A 162 -10.96 -3.77 -28.40
CA ALA A 162 -9.80 -4.38 -29.08
C ALA A 162 -9.84 -5.93 -29.11
N ARG A 163 -10.85 -6.58 -28.52
CA ARG A 163 -10.93 -8.04 -28.47
C ARG A 163 -11.52 -8.56 -29.78
N PRO A 164 -10.81 -9.41 -30.57
CA PRO A 164 -11.44 -10.16 -31.65
C PRO A 164 -12.54 -11.08 -31.10
N PRO A 165 -13.60 -11.39 -31.84
CA PRO A 165 -14.69 -12.24 -31.37
C PRO A 165 -14.14 -13.57 -30.85
N SER A 166 -14.45 -13.89 -29.60
CA SER A 166 -13.87 -15.00 -28.86
C SER A 166 -14.31 -16.35 -29.43
N VAL A 167 -13.36 -17.17 -29.80
CA VAL A 167 -13.53 -18.60 -30.14
C VAL A 167 -13.16 -19.49 -28.97
N PHE A 168 -13.10 -19.08 -27.76
CA PHE A 168 -12.93 -20.03 -26.63
C PHE A 168 -13.32 -19.39 -25.30
N ALA A 169 -14.21 -20.08 -24.56
CA ALA A 169 -14.47 -19.81 -23.15
C ALA A 169 -13.26 -20.24 -22.30
N PRO A 170 -12.77 -19.42 -21.36
CA PRO A 170 -11.66 -19.82 -20.50
C PRO A 170 -12.14 -20.87 -19.49
N ARG A 171 -11.42 -21.97 -19.38
CA ARG A 171 -11.51 -22.87 -18.23
C ARG A 171 -11.06 -22.09 -16.99
N LEU A 172 -11.92 -22.04 -16.01
CA LEU A 172 -11.57 -21.60 -14.66
C LEU A 172 -10.68 -22.68 -14.04
N ASP A 173 -9.38 -22.46 -14.02
CA ASP A 173 -8.50 -23.28 -13.20
C ASP A 173 -8.74 -22.97 -11.72
N PRO A 174 -9.02 -23.96 -10.86
CA PRO A 174 -9.17 -23.76 -9.44
C PRO A 174 -7.79 -23.64 -8.80
N ILE A 175 -7.25 -22.42 -8.73
CA ILE A 175 -6.02 -22.17 -7.97
C ILE A 175 -6.38 -21.42 -6.70
N LEU A 176 -6.70 -22.17 -5.67
CA LEU A 176 -6.51 -21.78 -4.27
C LEU A 176 -6.28 -23.04 -3.45
N ASN A 177 -5.09 -23.63 -3.58
CA ASN A 177 -4.55 -24.38 -2.45
C ASN A 177 -4.12 -23.38 -1.40
N PRO A 178 -4.48 -23.54 -0.11
CA PRO A 178 -4.00 -22.70 0.95
C PRO A 178 -2.48 -22.80 1.00
N ILE A 179 -1.80 -21.65 1.05
CA ILE A 179 -0.37 -21.54 1.30
C ILE A 179 -0.11 -22.25 2.63
N ASN A 180 0.54 -23.41 2.56
CA ASN A 180 1.13 -24.08 3.72
C ASN A 180 2.24 -23.17 4.23
N LEU A 181 1.91 -22.31 5.19
CA LEU A 181 2.89 -21.67 6.06
C LEU A 181 3.38 -22.78 6.97
N GLY A 182 4.46 -23.44 6.56
CA GLY A 182 5.20 -24.36 7.41
C GLY A 182 5.69 -23.62 8.66
N VAL A 183 4.89 -23.64 9.69
CA VAL A 183 5.35 -23.37 11.05
C VAL A 183 6.02 -24.65 11.51
N ASP A 184 7.34 -24.66 11.45
CA ASP A 184 8.17 -25.70 12.04
C ASP A 184 7.99 -25.65 13.56
N THR A 185 7.16 -26.58 14.11
CA THR A 185 6.98 -26.78 15.55
C THR A 185 7.83 -27.94 16.04
N SER A 186 9.13 -27.93 15.75
CA SER A 186 10.08 -28.89 16.31
C SER A 186 11.17 -28.17 17.09
N ALA A 187 10.85 -27.74 18.31
CA ALA A 187 11.82 -27.52 19.37
C ALA A 187 11.07 -27.37 20.70
N ASP A 188 10.75 -28.52 21.33
CA ASP A 188 10.75 -28.63 22.79
C ASP A 188 10.59 -30.10 23.15
N SER A 189 11.72 -30.76 23.36
CA SER A 189 11.89 -31.92 24.23
C SER A 189 13.39 -32.16 24.43
N VAL A 190 13.97 -31.59 25.46
CA VAL A 190 14.87 -32.14 26.49
C VAL A 190 15.17 -31.04 27.49
#